data_b173062fd0b147f8b7b7c561265336e6
#
_entry.id   b173062fd0b147f8b7b7c561265336e6
#
_cell.length_a   1.000
_cell.length_b   1.000
_cell.length_c   1.000
_cell.angle_alpha   90.00
_cell.angle_beta   90.00
_cell.angle_gamma   90.00
#
_symmetry.space_group_name_H-M   'P 1'
#
loop_
_entity.id
_entity.type
_entity.pdbx_description
1 polymer ?
#
loop_
_entity_poly.entity_id
_entity_poly.type
_entity_poly.pdbx_seq_one_letter_code
_entity_poly.pdbx_strand_id
1 'polypeptide(L)'
;MPMPVTYSIDGAAKIIRTTCSSPLAFPEVLEHFRALNQDPACTGHLDVLLDVSNADALPATTQLGAVATELALVRSKVQFGKCAVVATRDAMYGMMRMFEVLTARYFEAIHVFRNSAEAEAWLVSRPGGSDPNVVPL
;
A
#
# COMPACT_ATOMS: atom_id res chain seq x y z
N MET A 1 -5.31 5.59 -23.21
CA MET A 1 -4.23 4.76 -22.62
C MET A 1 -4.63 4.31 -21.24
N PRO A 2 -4.63 3.02 -20.99
CA PRO A 2 -4.87 2.57 -19.62
C PRO A 2 -3.76 3.04 -18.71
N MET A 3 -4.11 3.46 -17.52
CA MET A 3 -3.13 3.84 -16.50
C MET A 3 -2.96 2.64 -15.56
N PRO A 4 -1.81 1.93 -15.63
CA PRO A 4 -1.61 0.74 -14.82
C PRO A 4 -1.56 0.98 -13.33
N VAL A 5 -1.21 2.20 -12.91
CA VAL A 5 -1.24 2.59 -11.51
C VAL A 5 -2.16 3.79 -11.38
N THR A 6 -3.23 3.64 -10.62
CA THR A 6 -4.15 4.74 -10.31
C THR A 6 -4.30 4.86 -8.81
N TYR A 7 -4.52 6.08 -8.34
CA TYR A 7 -4.76 6.30 -6.92
C TYR A 7 -5.79 7.38 -6.72
N SER A 8 -6.42 7.34 -5.55
CA SER A 8 -7.27 8.41 -5.06
C SER A 8 -7.00 8.62 -3.58
N ILE A 9 -7.17 9.85 -3.12
CA ILE A 9 -7.02 10.18 -1.71
C ILE A 9 -8.37 10.63 -1.21
N ASP A 10 -8.91 9.88 -0.25
CA ASP A 10 -10.16 10.23 0.43
C ASP A 10 -9.81 11.02 1.68
N GLY A 11 -10.00 12.33 1.63
CA GLY A 11 -9.66 13.20 2.76
C GLY A 11 -10.54 13.01 3.98
N ALA A 12 -11.78 12.57 3.79
CA ALA A 12 -12.69 12.31 4.91
C ALA A 12 -12.33 11.02 5.64
N ALA A 13 -12.06 9.96 4.88
CA ALA A 13 -11.65 8.67 5.46
C ALA A 13 -10.16 8.62 5.78
N LYS A 14 -9.38 9.57 5.29
CA LYS A 14 -7.92 9.65 5.47
C LYS A 14 -7.23 8.39 4.97
N ILE A 15 -7.52 8.04 3.72
CA ILE A 15 -6.98 6.84 3.09
C ILE A 15 -6.55 7.12 1.66
N ILE A 16 -5.40 6.57 1.27
CA ILE A 16 -4.94 6.52 -0.12
C ILE A 16 -5.31 5.15 -0.67
N ARG A 17 -6.07 5.13 -1.76
CA ARG A 17 -6.42 3.89 -2.46
C ARG A 17 -5.64 3.83 -3.76
N THR A 18 -4.74 2.86 -3.88
CA THR A 18 -3.91 2.65 -5.05
C THR A 18 -4.23 1.30 -5.66
N THR A 19 -4.46 1.29 -6.98
CA THR A 19 -4.73 0.07 -7.74
C THR A 19 -3.67 -0.09 -8.81
N CYS A 20 -3.04 -1.26 -8.85
CA CYS A 20 -2.08 -1.63 -9.88
C CYS A 20 -2.74 -2.67 -10.81
N SER A 21 -2.65 -2.44 -12.11
CA SER A 21 -3.27 -3.29 -13.13
C SER A 21 -2.27 -3.60 -14.25
N SER A 22 -2.54 -4.67 -15.00
CA SER A 22 -1.74 -5.02 -16.17
C SER A 22 -2.03 -4.07 -17.34
N PRO A 23 -1.05 -3.75 -18.18
CA PRO A 23 0.38 -4.06 -18.03
C PRO A 23 1.05 -3.08 -17.06
N LEU A 24 1.79 -3.61 -16.10
CA LEU A 24 2.46 -2.80 -15.08
C LEU A 24 3.94 -2.77 -15.36
N ALA A 25 4.51 -1.58 -15.53
CA ALA A 25 5.94 -1.38 -15.68
C ALA A 25 6.50 -0.66 -14.46
N PHE A 26 7.71 -1.03 -14.06
CA PHE A 26 8.32 -0.47 -12.87
C PHE A 26 8.43 1.06 -12.88
N PRO A 27 8.80 1.72 -14.01
CA PRO A 27 8.84 3.19 -14.03
C PRO A 27 7.50 3.84 -13.66
N GLU A 28 6.38 3.19 -13.96
CA GLU A 28 5.06 3.72 -13.62
C GLU A 28 4.80 3.67 -12.12
N VAL A 29 5.36 2.68 -11.44
CA VAL A 29 5.30 2.60 -9.98
C VAL A 29 6.06 3.76 -9.36
N LEU A 30 7.24 4.06 -9.88
CA LEU A 30 8.04 5.19 -9.39
C LEU A 30 7.34 6.52 -9.64
N GLU A 31 6.71 6.69 -10.81
CA GLU A 31 5.93 7.90 -11.12
C GLU A 31 4.77 8.07 -10.14
N HIS A 32 4.13 6.98 -9.74
CA HIS A 32 3.08 7.03 -8.74
C HIS A 32 3.58 7.66 -7.43
N PHE A 33 4.74 7.24 -6.95
CA PHE A 33 5.30 7.82 -5.72
C PHE A 33 5.68 9.28 -5.90
N ARG A 34 6.18 9.66 -7.07
CA ARG A 34 6.49 11.05 -7.37
C ARG A 34 5.24 11.91 -7.40
N ALA A 35 4.14 11.37 -7.97
CA ALA A 35 2.85 12.05 -7.98
C ALA A 35 2.34 12.24 -6.55
N LEU A 36 2.42 11.22 -5.70
CA LEU A 36 2.05 11.33 -4.30
C LEU A 36 2.87 12.41 -3.58
N ASN A 37 4.16 12.44 -3.85
CA ASN A 37 5.05 13.41 -3.21
C ASN A 37 4.71 14.85 -3.58
N GLN A 38 4.08 15.05 -4.74
CA GLN A 38 3.69 16.39 -5.22
C GLN A 38 2.21 16.70 -4.97
N ASP A 39 1.43 15.74 -4.53
CA ASP A 39 -0.01 15.91 -4.36
C ASP A 39 -0.28 16.62 -3.02
N PRO A 40 -0.92 17.81 -3.04
CA PRO A 40 -1.21 18.53 -1.81
C PRO A 40 -2.18 17.81 -0.88
N ALA A 41 -2.97 16.86 -1.40
CA ALA A 41 -3.85 16.06 -0.55
C ALA A 41 -3.10 14.95 0.19
N CYS A 42 -1.87 14.61 -0.25
CA CYS A 42 -1.04 13.62 0.41
C CYS A 42 -0.25 14.26 1.54
N THR A 43 -0.93 14.48 2.65
CA THR A 43 -0.36 15.16 3.81
C THR A 43 -1.08 14.70 5.07
N GLY A 44 -0.45 14.91 6.23
CA GLY A 44 -1.03 14.50 7.49
C GLY A 44 -0.89 13.00 7.72
N HIS A 45 -1.87 12.41 8.37
CA HIS A 45 -1.91 10.97 8.67
C HIS A 45 -2.85 10.28 7.69
N LEU A 46 -2.33 9.31 6.92
CA LEU A 46 -3.10 8.60 5.90
C LEU A 46 -2.84 7.11 5.98
N ASP A 47 -3.91 6.32 5.93
CA ASP A 47 -3.81 4.89 5.72
C ASP A 47 -3.67 4.60 4.23
N VAL A 48 -3.29 3.37 3.87
CA VAL A 48 -3.08 2.97 2.48
C VAL A 48 -3.78 1.65 2.19
N LEU A 49 -4.51 1.61 1.10
CA LEU A 49 -5.01 0.37 0.53
C LEU A 49 -4.35 0.19 -0.83
N LEU A 50 -3.51 -0.83 -0.95
CA LEU A 50 -2.78 -1.14 -2.17
C LEU A 50 -3.33 -2.43 -2.75
N ASP A 51 -4.00 -2.34 -3.90
CA ASP A 51 -4.57 -3.49 -4.58
C ASP A 51 -3.70 -3.86 -5.78
N VAL A 52 -3.03 -5.00 -5.69
CA VAL A 52 -2.19 -5.54 -6.75
C VAL A 52 -2.81 -6.80 -7.37
N SER A 53 -4.10 -7.05 -7.12
CA SER A 53 -4.79 -8.24 -7.60
C SER A 53 -4.78 -8.38 -9.11
N ASN A 54 -4.82 -7.26 -9.83
CA ASN A 54 -4.88 -7.24 -11.29
C ASN A 54 -3.52 -7.03 -11.95
N ALA A 55 -2.45 -6.94 -11.17
CA ALA A 55 -1.11 -6.85 -11.71
C ALA A 55 -0.58 -8.24 -12.04
N ASP A 56 -0.01 -8.42 -13.23
CA ASP A 56 0.45 -9.71 -13.71
C ASP A 56 1.96 -9.87 -13.64
N ALA A 57 2.71 -8.77 -13.51
CA ALA A 57 4.15 -8.81 -13.43
C ALA A 57 4.61 -8.77 -11.99
N LEU A 58 5.51 -9.70 -11.62
CA LEU A 58 6.12 -9.70 -10.30
C LEU A 58 7.33 -8.77 -10.30
N PRO A 59 7.44 -7.90 -9.28
CA PRO A 59 8.64 -7.06 -9.18
C PRO A 59 9.85 -7.91 -8.81
N ALA A 60 11.03 -7.50 -9.27
CA ALA A 60 12.28 -8.07 -8.79
C ALA A 60 12.58 -7.57 -7.37
N THR A 61 13.37 -8.32 -6.61
CA THR A 61 13.74 -7.92 -5.26
C THR A 61 14.39 -6.55 -5.21
N THR A 62 15.23 -6.24 -6.20
CA THR A 62 15.87 -4.93 -6.30
C THR A 62 14.84 -3.81 -6.53
N GLN A 63 13.76 -4.10 -7.24
CA GLN A 63 12.69 -3.14 -7.47
C GLN A 63 11.90 -2.86 -6.19
N LEU A 64 11.69 -3.88 -5.37
CA LEU A 64 11.06 -3.68 -4.06
C LEU A 64 11.89 -2.75 -3.18
N GLY A 65 13.20 -2.88 -3.22
CA GLY A 65 14.10 -1.98 -2.49
C GLY A 65 14.00 -0.56 -2.96
N ALA A 66 13.88 -0.34 -4.28
CA ALA A 66 13.70 0.98 -4.85
C ALA A 66 12.37 1.60 -4.44
N VAL A 67 11.30 0.80 -4.38
CA VAL A 67 9.99 1.26 -3.89
C VAL A 67 10.10 1.69 -2.42
N ALA A 68 10.80 0.92 -1.60
CA ALA A 68 11.00 1.27 -0.20
C ALA A 68 11.72 2.62 -0.05
N THR A 69 12.68 2.90 -0.93
CA THR A 69 13.38 4.19 -0.95
C THR A 69 12.42 5.33 -1.27
N GLU A 70 11.55 5.15 -2.26
CA GLU A 70 10.56 6.18 -2.61
C GLU A 70 9.55 6.40 -1.48
N LEU A 71 9.14 5.35 -0.78
CA LEU A 71 8.28 5.49 0.40
C LEU A 71 8.94 6.35 1.47
N ALA A 72 10.24 6.16 1.69
CA ALA A 72 10.97 6.96 2.66
C ALA A 72 10.94 8.44 2.31
N LEU A 73 10.98 8.78 1.02
CA LEU A 73 10.90 10.17 0.57
C LEU A 73 9.51 10.76 0.79
N VAL A 74 8.46 10.02 0.47
CA VAL A 74 7.08 10.49 0.68
C VAL A 74 6.79 10.65 2.17
N ARG A 75 7.37 9.81 3.00
CA ARG A 75 7.18 9.86 4.45
C ARG A 75 7.67 11.16 5.07
N SER A 76 8.50 11.92 4.38
CA SER A 76 8.95 13.21 4.88
C SER A 76 7.81 14.22 5.00
N LYS A 77 6.70 14.03 4.27
CA LYS A 77 5.55 14.95 4.30
C LYS A 77 4.24 14.31 4.74
N VAL A 78 4.18 12.99 4.82
CA VAL A 78 2.97 12.28 5.24
C VAL A 78 3.33 11.22 6.27
N GLN A 79 2.47 11.06 7.27
CA GLN A 79 2.61 9.98 8.24
C GLN A 79 1.68 8.85 7.80
N PHE A 80 2.28 7.74 7.39
CA PHE A 80 1.50 6.57 6.99
C PHE A 80 1.00 5.82 8.22
N GLY A 81 -0.29 5.52 8.24
CA GLY A 81 -0.90 4.68 9.25
C GLY A 81 -0.82 3.21 8.86
N LYS A 82 -1.97 2.56 8.74
CA LYS A 82 -2.05 1.17 8.32
C LYS A 82 -1.93 1.06 6.81
N CYS A 83 -1.24 0.02 6.35
CA CYS A 83 -1.18 -0.32 4.94
C CYS A 83 -1.74 -1.73 4.74
N ALA A 84 -2.84 -1.83 4.00
CA ALA A 84 -3.43 -3.10 3.61
C ALA A 84 -3.09 -3.37 2.15
N VAL A 85 -2.49 -4.52 1.88
CA VAL A 85 -2.14 -4.93 0.52
C VAL A 85 -3.04 -6.09 0.13
N VAL A 86 -3.67 -6.02 -1.05
CA VAL A 86 -4.53 -7.09 -1.56
C VAL A 86 -3.81 -7.79 -2.71
N ALA A 87 -3.55 -9.09 -2.54
CA ALA A 87 -2.88 -9.92 -3.53
C ALA A 87 -3.56 -11.29 -3.58
N THR A 88 -4.30 -11.55 -4.66
CA THR A 88 -5.09 -12.78 -4.79
C THR A 88 -4.29 -13.97 -5.33
N ARG A 89 -3.25 -13.70 -6.15
CA ARG A 89 -2.41 -14.76 -6.70
C ARG A 89 -1.32 -15.16 -5.72
N ASP A 90 -1.02 -16.47 -5.65
CA ASP A 90 -0.03 -16.98 -4.70
C ASP A 90 1.34 -16.34 -4.84
N ALA A 91 1.83 -16.23 -6.08
CA ALA A 91 3.16 -15.65 -6.31
C ALA A 91 3.22 -14.18 -5.89
N MET A 92 2.19 -13.42 -6.21
CA MET A 92 2.13 -12.01 -5.82
C MET A 92 1.96 -11.87 -4.32
N TYR A 93 1.15 -12.74 -3.71
CA TYR A 93 1.01 -12.75 -2.25
C TYR A 93 2.36 -12.96 -1.57
N GLY A 94 3.13 -13.93 -2.02
CA GLY A 94 4.47 -14.18 -1.48
C GLY A 94 5.39 -12.99 -1.65
N MET A 95 5.35 -12.34 -2.82
CA MET A 95 6.17 -11.16 -3.09
C MET A 95 5.77 -10.00 -2.20
N MET A 96 4.48 -9.81 -1.97
CA MET A 96 4.00 -8.74 -1.10
C MET A 96 4.32 -9.01 0.38
N ARG A 97 4.45 -10.28 0.77
CA ARG A 97 4.94 -10.59 2.11
C ARG A 97 6.40 -10.13 2.28
N MET A 98 7.21 -10.22 1.24
CA MET A 98 8.55 -9.65 1.26
C MET A 98 8.51 -8.13 1.34
N PHE A 99 7.63 -7.51 0.57
CA PHE A 99 7.42 -6.07 0.61
C PHE A 99 7.03 -5.60 2.02
N GLU A 100 6.18 -6.37 2.69
CA GLU A 100 5.76 -6.09 4.08
C GLU A 100 6.97 -5.98 5.00
N VAL A 101 7.91 -6.92 4.88
CA VAL A 101 9.11 -6.91 5.71
C VAL A 101 9.99 -5.69 5.41
N LEU A 102 10.16 -5.38 4.12
CA LEU A 102 11.04 -4.28 3.70
C LEU A 102 10.49 -2.91 4.08
N THR A 103 9.19 -2.77 4.23
CA THR A 103 8.55 -1.46 4.43
C THR A 103 7.90 -1.29 5.81
N ALA A 104 8.01 -2.29 6.67
CA ALA A 104 7.33 -2.28 7.97
C ALA A 104 7.61 -1.01 8.78
N ARG A 105 8.81 -0.48 8.69
CA ARG A 105 9.21 0.72 9.45
C ARG A 105 8.51 2.00 8.98
N TYR A 106 7.92 1.98 7.79
CA TYR A 106 7.28 3.18 7.22
C TYR A 106 5.80 3.26 7.52
N PHE A 107 5.23 2.23 8.11
CA PHE A 107 3.80 2.15 8.45
C PHE A 107 3.63 1.82 9.93
N GLU A 108 2.49 2.21 10.49
CA GLU A 108 2.13 1.78 11.84
C GLU A 108 1.91 0.27 11.88
N ALA A 109 1.29 -0.27 10.81
CA ALA A 109 1.13 -1.70 10.60
C ALA A 109 0.94 -1.94 9.11
N ILE A 110 1.42 -3.07 8.62
CA ILE A 110 1.22 -3.48 7.22
C ILE A 110 0.88 -4.97 7.19
N HIS A 111 -0.18 -5.30 6.45
CA HIS A 111 -0.62 -6.70 6.27
C HIS A 111 -1.01 -6.94 4.83
N VAL A 112 -0.75 -8.17 4.36
CA VAL A 112 -1.15 -8.62 3.04
C VAL A 112 -2.38 -9.53 3.18
N PHE A 113 -3.39 -9.25 2.36
CA PHE A 113 -4.67 -9.96 2.38
C PHE A 113 -4.92 -10.62 1.04
N ARG A 114 -5.73 -11.69 1.06
CA ARG A 114 -6.11 -12.41 -0.15
C ARG A 114 -7.34 -11.81 -0.84
N ASN A 115 -8.12 -10.98 -0.13
CA ASN A 115 -9.29 -10.35 -0.72
C ASN A 115 -9.49 -8.96 -0.15
N SER A 116 -10.20 -8.13 -0.92
CA SER A 116 -10.39 -6.73 -0.57
C SER A 116 -11.33 -6.54 0.62
N ALA A 117 -12.28 -7.44 0.83
CA ALA A 117 -13.23 -7.31 1.95
C ALA A 117 -12.51 -7.41 3.30
N GLU A 118 -11.57 -8.35 3.43
CA GLU A 118 -10.77 -8.49 4.64
C GLU A 118 -9.85 -7.29 4.85
N ALA A 119 -9.25 -6.80 3.75
CA ALA A 119 -8.38 -5.63 3.80
C ALA A 119 -9.14 -4.39 4.27
N GLU A 120 -10.31 -4.15 3.69
CA GLU A 120 -11.15 -3.02 4.07
C GLU A 120 -11.59 -3.11 5.54
N ALA A 121 -11.99 -4.29 6.00
CA ALA A 121 -12.41 -4.50 7.37
C ALA A 121 -11.27 -4.21 8.34
N TRP A 122 -10.06 -4.63 8.00
CA TRP A 122 -8.90 -4.37 8.85
C TRP A 122 -8.56 -2.89 8.92
N LEU A 123 -8.66 -2.18 7.79
CA LEU A 123 -8.34 -0.75 7.75
C LEU A 123 -9.26 0.09 8.64
N VAL A 124 -10.54 -0.28 8.72
CA VAL A 124 -11.48 0.47 9.53
C VAL A 124 -11.49 0.04 10.99
N SER A 125 -10.77 -1.02 11.34
CA SER A 125 -10.66 -1.44 12.72
C SER A 125 -9.89 -0.40 13.53
N ARG A 126 -10.32 -0.16 14.75
CA ARG A 126 -9.70 0.87 15.58
C ARG A 126 -8.44 0.35 16.25
N PRO A 127 -7.40 1.18 16.35
CA PRO A 127 -6.20 0.80 17.10
C PRO A 127 -6.58 0.41 18.53
N GLY A 128 -6.04 -0.72 18.97
CA GLY A 128 -6.14 -1.15 20.36
C GLY A 128 -7.44 -1.78 20.80
N GLY A 129 -8.49 -1.75 19.98
CA GLY A 129 -9.79 -2.19 20.44
C GLY A 129 -10.43 -3.32 19.68
N SER A 130 -10.30 -3.34 18.39
CA SER A 130 -11.12 -4.22 17.54
C SER A 130 -10.32 -5.04 16.55
N ASP A 131 -9.01 -5.07 16.69
CA ASP A 131 -8.18 -5.93 15.87
C ASP A 131 -8.34 -7.38 16.36
N PRO A 132 -8.86 -8.30 15.53
CA PRO A 132 -9.05 -9.69 15.97
C PRO A 132 -7.73 -10.42 16.27
N ASN A 133 -6.60 -9.87 15.84
CA ASN A 133 -5.29 -10.44 16.11
C ASN A 133 -4.67 -9.91 17.40
N VAL A 134 -5.30 -8.95 18.04
CA VAL A 134 -4.84 -8.41 19.31
C VAL A 134 -5.74 -8.96 20.42
N VAL A 135 -5.14 -9.70 21.33
CA VAL A 135 -5.87 -10.24 22.47
C VAL A 135 -6.04 -9.11 23.48
N PRO A 136 -7.28 -8.71 23.81
CA PRO A 136 -7.48 -7.70 24.84
C PRO A 136 -7.03 -8.22 26.18
N LEU A 137 -6.31 -7.41 26.88
CA LEU A 137 -5.89 -7.74 28.23
C LEU A 137 -6.96 -7.43 29.24
#